data_4a82f73ab4aa148e3476f0d06dd97f78
#
_entry.id   4a82f73ab4aa148e3476f0d06dd97f78
#
_cell.length_a   1.000
_cell.length_b   1.000
_cell.length_c   1.000
_cell.angle_alpha   90.00
_cell.angle_beta   90.00
_cell.angle_gamma   90.00
#
_symmetry.space_group_name_H-M   'P 1'
#
loop_
_entity.id
_entity.type
_entity.pdbx_description
1 polymer ?
#
loop_
_entity_poly.entity_id
_entity_poly.type
_entity_poly.pdbx_seq_one_letter_code
_entity_poly.pdbx_strand_id
1 'polypeptide(L)'
;RVVLVDDSIVRGTTIRRIIDLLRKAGAREIHVRVSSPPVRNAGDLALDTIGDENLLAKGKTVEEIRKELGADSLYYLSLKGLIKAVGENIGFCTGCFNGKYAVEKMR
;
A
#
# COMPACT_ATOMS: atom_id res chain seq x y z
N ARG A 1 12.35 19.13 3.08
CA ARG A 1 11.33 18.29 2.42
C ARG A 1 11.91 16.95 2.04
N VAL A 2 11.16 15.89 2.30
CA VAL A 2 11.55 14.54 1.92
C VAL A 2 10.41 13.93 1.11
N VAL A 3 10.74 13.27 0.00
CA VAL A 3 9.84 12.38 -0.71
C VAL A 3 10.29 10.96 -0.41
N LEU A 4 9.42 10.20 0.25
CA LEU A 4 9.67 8.81 0.60
C LEU A 4 8.94 7.91 -0.40
N VAL A 5 9.70 7.14 -1.16
CA VAL A 5 9.16 6.21 -2.16
C VAL A 5 9.27 4.79 -1.64
N ASP A 6 8.17 4.04 -1.70
CA ASP A 6 8.13 2.64 -1.30
C ASP A 6 7.36 1.83 -2.34
N ASP A 7 7.61 0.53 -2.40
CA ASP A 7 6.95 -0.36 -3.35
C ASP A 7 5.49 -0.67 -2.95
N SER A 8 5.25 -0.87 -1.67
CA SER A 8 3.93 -1.18 -1.14
C SER A 8 3.86 -0.90 0.36
N ILE A 9 2.66 -0.66 0.87
CA ILE A 9 2.39 -0.57 2.29
C ILE A 9 1.35 -1.64 2.65
N VAL A 10 1.74 -2.59 3.47
CA VAL A 10 0.86 -3.68 3.91
C VAL A 10 0.33 -3.38 5.31
N ARG A 11 1.16 -3.47 6.33
CA ARG A 11 0.78 -3.20 7.73
C ARG A 11 1.05 -1.77 8.17
N GLY A 12 1.94 -1.09 7.49
CA GLY A 12 2.33 0.27 7.81
C GLY A 12 3.37 0.40 8.93
N THR A 13 3.79 -0.69 9.54
CA THR A 13 4.75 -0.66 10.66
C THR A 13 6.11 -0.11 10.24
N THR A 14 6.64 -0.59 9.13
CA THR A 14 7.94 -0.17 8.62
C THR A 14 7.93 1.30 8.20
N ILE A 15 6.93 1.72 7.44
CA ILE A 15 6.83 3.09 6.95
C ILE A 15 6.64 4.09 8.10
N ARG A 16 5.90 3.73 9.14
CA ARG A 16 5.74 4.58 10.35
C ARG A 16 7.08 4.82 11.04
N ARG A 17 7.89 3.78 11.18
CA ARG A 17 9.23 3.89 11.78
C ARG A 17 10.14 4.80 10.96
N ILE A 18 10.10 4.67 9.64
CA ILE A 18 10.89 5.51 8.74
C ILE A 18 10.46 6.97 8.85
N ILE A 19 9.16 7.23 8.86
CA ILE A 19 8.63 8.59 9.03
C ILE A 19 9.06 9.18 10.37
N ASP A 20 8.97 8.41 11.46
CA ASP A 20 9.42 8.83 12.78
C ASP A 20 10.90 9.20 12.79
N LEU A 21 11.75 8.36 12.20
CA LEU A 21 13.18 8.61 12.11
C LEU A 21 13.48 9.88 11.31
N LEU A 22 12.77 10.09 10.20
CA LEU A 22 12.93 11.28 9.38
C LEU A 22 12.51 12.55 10.14
N ARG A 23 11.41 12.50 10.90
CA ARG A 23 10.98 13.62 11.76
C ARG A 23 12.02 13.94 12.82
N LYS A 24 12.54 12.92 13.49
CA LYS A 24 13.60 13.10 14.50
C LYS A 24 14.90 13.65 13.91
N ALA A 25 15.18 13.31 12.66
CA ALA A 25 16.32 13.85 11.92
C ALA A 25 16.11 15.29 11.40
N GLY A 26 14.94 15.88 11.63
CA GLY A 26 14.66 17.26 11.27
C GLY A 26 13.85 17.47 9.99
N ALA A 27 13.28 16.42 9.41
CA ALA A 27 12.41 16.56 8.25
C ALA A 27 11.15 17.33 8.60
N ARG A 28 10.89 18.44 7.93
CA ARG A 28 9.71 19.29 8.16
C ARG A 28 8.52 18.83 7.37
N GLU A 29 8.75 18.33 6.17
CA GLU A 29 7.70 17.78 5.30
C GLU A 29 8.11 16.40 4.82
N ILE A 30 7.18 15.44 4.89
CA ILE A 30 7.38 14.07 4.39
C ILE A 30 6.22 13.73 3.48
N HIS A 31 6.54 13.49 2.21
CA HIS A 31 5.59 13.12 1.17
C HIS A 31 5.82 11.67 0.77
N VAL A 32 4.80 10.83 0.95
CA VAL A 32 4.91 9.40 0.67
C VAL A 32 4.32 9.09 -0.70
N ARG A 33 5.07 8.33 -1.49
CA ARG A 33 4.67 7.86 -2.82
C ARG A 33 4.85 6.36 -2.89
N VAL A 34 3.77 5.66 -3.17
CA VAL A 34 3.73 4.19 -3.17
C VAL A 34 3.50 3.71 -4.60
N SER A 35 4.35 2.80 -5.07
CA SER A 35 4.28 2.31 -6.45
C SER A 35 3.33 1.11 -6.62
N SER A 36 2.40 0.95 -5.70
CA SER A 36 1.27 0.02 -5.81
C SER A 36 -0.03 0.71 -5.41
N PRO A 37 -1.20 0.12 -5.72
CA PRO A 37 -2.46 0.51 -5.11
C PRO A 37 -2.49 0.15 -3.61
N PRO A 38 -3.44 0.69 -2.83
CA PRO A 38 -3.63 0.27 -1.45
C PRO A 38 -3.93 -1.24 -1.36
N VAL A 39 -3.24 -1.94 -0.47
CA VAL A 39 -3.47 -3.36 -0.22
C VAL A 39 -4.63 -3.50 0.76
N ARG A 40 -5.79 -3.83 0.26
CA ARG A 40 -7.05 -3.86 1.01
C ARG A 40 -7.55 -5.25 1.36
N ASN A 41 -7.00 -6.28 0.71
CA ASN A 41 -7.44 -7.67 0.88
C ASN A 41 -6.24 -8.58 1.05
N ALA A 42 -6.34 -9.54 1.97
CA ALA A 42 -5.36 -10.62 2.06
C ALA A 42 -5.57 -11.58 0.88
N GLY A 43 -4.48 -12.07 0.30
CA GLY A 43 -4.51 -12.98 -0.83
C GLY A 43 -3.95 -14.33 -0.48
N ASP A 44 -4.58 -15.39 -0.96
CA ASP A 44 -4.10 -16.75 -0.73
C ASP A 44 -2.80 -17.07 -1.49
N LEU A 45 -2.44 -16.25 -2.45
CA LEU A 45 -1.26 -16.47 -3.29
C LEU A 45 0.00 -15.74 -2.81
N ALA A 46 -0.15 -14.58 -2.21
CA ALA A 46 0.99 -13.74 -1.84
C ALA A 46 0.97 -13.24 -0.39
N LEU A 47 -0.22 -13.06 0.18
CA LEU A 47 -0.40 -12.48 1.51
C LEU A 47 -1.21 -13.40 2.44
N ASP A 48 -1.14 -14.69 2.21
CA ASP A 48 -1.90 -15.71 2.94
C ASP A 48 -1.57 -15.78 4.44
N THR A 49 -0.39 -15.34 4.82
CA THR A 49 0.05 -15.30 6.22
C THR A 49 -0.43 -14.06 6.97
N ILE A 50 -1.02 -13.11 6.25
CA ILE A 50 -1.47 -11.84 6.83
C ILE A 50 -2.99 -11.81 6.84
N GLY A 51 -3.59 -11.82 8.03
CA GLY A 51 -5.03 -11.63 8.16
C GLY A 51 -5.47 -10.24 7.68
N ASP A 52 -6.65 -10.16 7.10
CA ASP A 52 -7.22 -8.89 6.61
C ASP A 52 -7.22 -7.77 7.67
N GLU A 53 -7.42 -8.13 8.93
CA GLU A 53 -7.46 -7.19 10.05
C GLU A 53 -6.12 -6.46 10.29
N ASN A 54 -5.02 -7.01 9.78
CA ASN A 54 -3.68 -6.41 9.92
C ASN A 54 -3.32 -5.48 8.75
N LEU A 55 -4.19 -5.35 7.76
CA LEU A 55 -3.96 -4.50 6.61
C LEU A 55 -4.27 -3.05 6.95
N LEU A 56 -3.28 -2.18 6.77
CA LEU A 56 -3.42 -0.75 7.04
C LEU A 56 -4.56 -0.12 6.22
N ALA A 57 -4.70 -0.49 4.96
CA ALA A 57 -5.65 0.13 4.03
C ALA A 57 -7.07 -0.43 4.12
N LYS A 58 -7.30 -1.49 4.89
CA LYS A 58 -8.63 -2.09 4.97
C LYS A 58 -9.65 -1.14 5.60
N GLY A 59 -10.72 -0.85 4.87
CA GLY A 59 -11.81 0.01 5.36
C GLY A 59 -11.45 1.48 5.56
N LYS A 60 -10.28 1.92 5.06
CA LYS A 60 -9.81 3.30 5.24
C LYS A 60 -9.66 4.02 3.91
N THR A 61 -9.94 5.32 3.93
CA THR A 61 -9.60 6.20 2.80
C THR A 61 -8.10 6.49 2.80
N VAL A 62 -7.57 6.93 1.66
CA VAL A 62 -6.17 7.34 1.54
C VAL A 62 -5.83 8.47 2.52
N GLU A 63 -6.75 9.40 2.73
CA GLU A 63 -6.56 10.51 3.68
C GLU A 63 -6.48 10.02 5.13
N GLU A 64 -7.29 9.03 5.50
CA GLU A 64 -7.21 8.41 6.83
C GLU A 64 -5.88 7.68 7.03
N ILE A 65 -5.40 6.98 6.01
CA ILE A 65 -4.09 6.32 6.04
C ILE A 65 -2.97 7.36 6.18
N ARG A 66 -3.03 8.45 5.42
CA ARG A 66 -2.05 9.54 5.52
C ARG A 66 -1.93 10.07 6.94
N LYS A 67 -3.06 10.37 7.57
CA LYS A 67 -3.10 10.85 8.96
C LYS A 67 -2.51 9.84 9.94
N GLU A 68 -2.85 8.59 9.77
CA GLU A 68 -2.36 7.51 10.63
C GLU A 68 -0.85 7.31 10.50
N LEU A 69 -0.29 7.49 9.30
CA LEU A 69 1.15 7.44 9.07
C LEU A 69 1.90 8.68 9.55
N GLY A 70 1.20 9.81 9.70
CA GLY A 70 1.84 11.08 10.04
C GLY A 70 2.57 11.74 8.86
N ALA A 71 2.17 11.42 7.64
CA ALA A 71 2.73 12.02 6.42
C ALA A 71 2.00 13.31 6.03
N ASP A 72 2.69 14.22 5.36
CA ASP A 72 2.11 15.46 4.85
C ASP A 72 1.32 15.23 3.57
N SER A 73 1.69 14.24 2.78
CA SER A 73 0.90 13.75 1.65
C SER A 73 1.15 12.27 1.41
N LEU A 74 0.16 11.60 0.84
CA LEU A 74 0.23 10.18 0.49
C LEU A 74 -0.47 9.96 -0.84
N TYR A 75 0.24 9.38 -1.79
CA TYR A 75 -0.31 8.98 -3.08
C TYR A 75 0.10 7.56 -3.41
N TYR A 76 -0.87 6.80 -3.89
CA TYR A 76 -0.69 5.44 -4.40
C TYR A 76 -0.75 5.45 -5.92
N LEU A 77 -0.05 4.50 -6.53
CA LEU A 77 -0.26 4.22 -7.96
C LEU A 77 -1.64 3.56 -8.12
N SER A 78 -2.39 3.98 -9.13
CA SER A 78 -3.69 3.34 -9.42
C SER A 78 -3.47 1.91 -9.93
N LEU A 79 -4.48 1.03 -9.74
CA LEU A 79 -4.44 -0.33 -10.28
C LEU A 79 -4.25 -0.31 -11.81
N LYS A 80 -4.95 0.58 -12.50
CA LYS A 80 -4.79 0.77 -13.94
C LYS A 80 -3.37 1.19 -14.31
N GLY A 81 -2.77 2.09 -13.54
CA GLY A 81 -1.38 2.54 -13.74
C GLY A 81 -0.38 1.43 -13.51
N LEU A 82 -0.60 0.59 -12.50
CA LEU A 82 0.26 -0.56 -12.20
C LEU A 82 0.22 -1.57 -13.36
N ILE A 83 -0.96 -1.95 -13.82
CA ILE A 83 -1.14 -2.89 -14.93
C ILE A 83 -0.49 -2.34 -16.20
N LYS A 84 -0.66 -1.07 -16.48
CA LYS A 84 -0.03 -0.41 -17.63
C LYS A 84 1.50 -0.46 -17.54
N ALA A 85 2.06 -0.25 -16.36
CA ALA A 85 3.50 -0.25 -16.13
C ALA A 85 4.14 -1.63 -16.33
N VAL A 86 3.45 -2.70 -15.94
CA VAL A 86 3.96 -4.08 -16.05
C VAL A 86 3.61 -4.78 -17.36
N GLY A 87 2.73 -4.21 -18.17
CA GLY A 87 2.31 -4.73 -19.48
C GLY A 87 0.90 -5.28 -19.47
N GLU A 88 0.07 -4.78 -20.37
CA GLU A 88 -1.37 -5.12 -20.45
C GLU A 88 -1.66 -6.44 -21.17
N ASN A 89 -0.66 -7.04 -21.82
CA ASN A 89 -0.83 -8.22 -22.67
C ASN A 89 -0.96 -9.54 -21.91
N ILE A 90 -0.71 -9.54 -20.62
CA ILE A 90 -0.74 -10.72 -19.74
C ILE A 90 -1.68 -10.42 -18.59
N GLY A 91 -2.56 -11.38 -18.28
CA GLY A 91 -3.44 -11.28 -17.11
C GLY A 91 -2.65 -11.41 -15.79
N PHE A 92 -2.99 -10.59 -14.81
CA PHE A 92 -2.38 -10.61 -13.48
C PHE A 92 -3.44 -10.80 -12.40
N CYS A 93 -3.07 -11.48 -11.31
CA CYS A 93 -3.92 -11.51 -10.13
C CYS A 93 -3.81 -10.17 -9.38
N THR A 94 -4.95 -9.50 -9.21
CA THR A 94 -5.06 -8.20 -8.53
C THR A 94 -5.89 -8.28 -7.25
N GLY A 95 -6.08 -9.48 -6.72
CA GLY A 95 -7.00 -9.74 -5.60
C GLY A 95 -6.70 -8.95 -4.34
N CYS A 96 -5.43 -8.74 -3.99
CA CYS A 96 -5.04 -7.96 -2.82
C CYS A 96 -5.42 -6.47 -2.94
N PHE A 97 -5.65 -5.96 -4.16
CA PHE A 97 -6.06 -4.58 -4.39
C PHE A 97 -7.56 -4.41 -4.54
N ASN A 98 -8.23 -5.29 -5.30
CA ASN A 98 -9.64 -5.14 -5.65
C ASN A 98 -10.56 -6.26 -5.14
N GLY A 99 -10.02 -7.27 -4.47
CA GLY A 99 -10.78 -8.41 -3.96
C GLY A 99 -11.14 -9.46 -5.01
N LYS A 100 -10.72 -9.29 -6.26
CA LYS A 100 -11.00 -10.24 -7.35
C LYS A 100 -9.79 -11.15 -7.57
N TYR A 101 -9.91 -12.39 -7.13
CA TYR A 101 -8.82 -13.36 -7.20
C TYR A 101 -8.90 -14.20 -8.48
N ALA A 102 -7.73 -14.55 -9.02
CA ALA A 102 -7.61 -15.43 -10.19
C ALA A 102 -8.02 -16.88 -9.86
N VAL A 103 -7.96 -17.26 -8.59
CA VAL A 103 -8.35 -18.58 -8.06
C VAL A 103 -9.35 -18.36 -6.95
N GLU A 104 -10.35 -19.22 -6.85
CA GLU A 104 -11.29 -19.16 -5.73
C GLU A 104 -10.55 -19.37 -4.40
N LYS A 105 -10.89 -18.55 -3.42
CA LYS A 105 -10.36 -18.74 -2.07
C LYS A 105 -10.83 -20.10 -1.54
N MET A 106 -9.88 -20.93 -1.19
CA MET A 106 -10.15 -22.11 -0.41
C MET A 106 -10.52 -21.71 1.01
N ARG A 107 -11.74 -21.95 1.39
CA ARG A 107 -12.26 -21.67 2.73
C ARG A 107 -11.95 -22.82 3.69
#